data_5602a0b2d3ed8940956e46136c0937ba
#
_entry.id   5602a0b2d3ed8940956e46136c0937ba
#
_cell.length_a   1.000
_cell.length_b   1.000
_cell.length_c   1.000
_cell.angle_alpha   90.00
_cell.angle_beta   90.00
_cell.angle_gamma   90.00
#
_symmetry.space_group_name_H-M   'P 1'
#
loop_
_entity.id
_entity.type
_entity.pdbx_description
1 polymer ?
#
loop_
_entity_poly.entity_id
_entity_poly.type
_entity_poly.pdbx_seq_one_letter_code
_entity_poly.pdbx_strand_id
1 'polypeptide(L)'
;MGRFKIGAGLLAVLLALAVGAQLGMKAAQQPVAQSLAEAMEQVRREHFPEAEALVAQARQQWDRTRTFRAALADHQCLEDIDSQLAMLAVWVREQEKADFSALCADTLLRL
;
A
#
# COMPACT_ATOMS: atom_id res chain seq x y z
N MET A 1 -44.61 7.99 -5.84
CA MET A 1 -43.86 7.00 -5.05
C MET A 1 -42.83 6.21 -5.86
N GLY A 2 -43.07 5.91 -7.14
CA GLY A 2 -42.10 5.23 -7.99
C GLY A 2 -40.77 5.96 -8.15
N ARG A 3 -40.79 7.30 -8.25
CA ARG A 3 -39.58 8.12 -8.40
C ARG A 3 -38.67 8.07 -7.15
N PHE A 4 -39.24 7.98 -5.96
CA PHE A 4 -38.50 7.90 -4.73
C PHE A 4 -37.77 6.56 -4.62
N LYS A 5 -38.40 5.47 -5.00
CA LYS A 5 -37.79 4.12 -5.00
C LYS A 5 -36.61 4.02 -5.99
N ILE A 6 -36.76 4.62 -7.18
CA ILE A 6 -35.70 4.63 -8.20
C ILE A 6 -34.52 5.47 -7.72
N GLY A 7 -34.75 6.64 -7.12
CA GLY A 7 -33.68 7.46 -6.57
C GLY A 7 -32.93 6.79 -5.41
N ALA A 8 -33.65 6.13 -4.51
CA ALA A 8 -33.07 5.40 -3.40
C ALA A 8 -32.24 4.19 -3.90
N GLY A 9 -32.76 3.46 -4.90
CA GLY A 9 -32.03 2.35 -5.51
C GLY A 9 -30.77 2.79 -6.21
N LEU A 10 -30.81 3.91 -6.96
CA LEU A 10 -29.64 4.48 -7.63
C LEU A 10 -28.58 4.91 -6.61
N LEU A 11 -28.99 5.58 -5.54
CA LEU A 11 -28.08 6.00 -4.48
C LEU A 11 -27.41 4.80 -3.81
N ALA A 12 -28.17 3.74 -3.53
CA ALA A 12 -27.64 2.50 -2.96
C ALA A 12 -26.59 1.86 -3.86
N VAL A 13 -26.82 1.82 -5.17
CA VAL A 13 -25.85 1.29 -6.15
C VAL A 13 -24.59 2.14 -6.17
N LEU A 14 -24.71 3.46 -6.18
CA LEU A 14 -23.55 4.36 -6.17
C LEU A 14 -22.72 4.19 -4.89
N LEU A 15 -23.37 4.08 -3.74
CA LEU A 15 -22.66 3.81 -2.47
C LEU A 15 -21.98 2.47 -2.47
N ALA A 16 -22.63 1.43 -3.00
CA ALA A 16 -22.02 0.10 -3.10
C ALA A 16 -20.79 0.10 -4.01
N LEU A 17 -20.85 0.81 -5.14
CA LEU A 17 -19.70 0.95 -6.04
C LEU A 17 -18.54 1.71 -5.39
N ALA A 18 -18.83 2.78 -4.66
CA ALA A 18 -17.81 3.56 -3.95
C ALA A 18 -17.14 2.74 -2.86
N VAL A 19 -17.91 2.02 -2.05
CA VAL A 19 -17.38 1.13 -0.99
C VAL A 19 -16.59 -0.01 -1.63
N GLY A 20 -17.09 -0.62 -2.70
CA GLY A 20 -16.40 -1.69 -3.41
C GLY A 20 -15.06 -1.24 -3.97
N ALA A 21 -14.98 -0.02 -4.53
CA ALA A 21 -13.72 0.53 -5.04
C ALA A 21 -12.71 0.74 -3.92
N GLN A 22 -13.13 1.28 -2.76
CA GLN A 22 -12.25 1.47 -1.60
C GLN A 22 -11.75 0.15 -1.03
N LEU A 23 -12.62 -0.85 -0.90
CA LEU A 23 -12.25 -2.18 -0.43
C LEU A 23 -11.28 -2.86 -1.41
N GLY A 24 -11.50 -2.69 -2.72
CA GLY A 24 -10.62 -3.21 -3.76
C GLY A 24 -9.21 -2.61 -3.67
N MET A 25 -9.09 -1.30 -3.43
CA MET A 25 -7.79 -0.65 -3.22
C MET A 25 -7.09 -1.16 -1.97
N LYS A 26 -7.80 -1.28 -0.85
CA LYS A 26 -7.22 -1.84 0.38
C LYS A 26 -6.75 -3.28 0.18
N ALA A 27 -7.56 -4.10 -0.50
CA ALA A 27 -7.20 -5.48 -0.79
C ALA A 27 -5.95 -5.57 -1.67
N ALA A 28 -5.82 -4.69 -2.67
CA ALA A 28 -4.65 -4.64 -3.55
C ALA A 28 -3.38 -4.18 -2.81
N GLN A 29 -3.51 -3.30 -1.81
CA GLN A 29 -2.41 -2.78 -1.03
C GLN A 29 -2.04 -3.65 0.17
N GLN A 30 -2.92 -4.53 0.61
CA GLN A 30 -2.71 -5.35 1.80
C GLN A 30 -1.47 -6.24 1.71
N PRO A 31 -1.17 -6.92 0.58
CA PRO A 31 0.07 -7.69 0.48
C PRO A 31 1.32 -6.84 0.64
N VAL A 32 1.31 -5.61 0.13
CA VAL A 32 2.42 -4.66 0.30
C VAL A 32 2.61 -4.32 1.77
N ALA A 33 1.52 -3.98 2.46
CA ALA A 33 1.54 -3.66 3.88
C ALA A 33 2.03 -4.83 4.72
N GLN A 34 1.59 -6.05 4.42
CA GLN A 34 2.05 -7.25 5.13
C GLN A 34 3.54 -7.49 4.92
N SER A 35 4.03 -7.39 3.69
CA SER A 35 5.46 -7.57 3.39
C SER A 35 6.32 -6.54 4.13
N LEU A 36 5.88 -5.28 4.19
CA LEU A 36 6.60 -4.23 4.91
C LEU A 36 6.57 -4.44 6.42
N ALA A 37 5.44 -4.88 6.98
CA ALA A 37 5.34 -5.18 8.40
C ALA A 37 6.26 -6.34 8.79
N GLU A 38 6.33 -7.39 7.98
CA GLU A 38 7.26 -8.50 8.18
C GLU A 38 8.71 -8.04 8.04
N ALA A 39 9.00 -7.16 7.08
CA ALA A 39 10.34 -6.60 6.91
C ALA A 39 10.78 -5.81 8.15
N MET A 40 9.88 -5.01 8.74
CA MET A 40 10.16 -4.31 10.00
C MET A 40 10.53 -5.29 11.12
N GLU A 41 9.79 -6.37 11.24
CA GLU A 41 10.05 -7.40 12.25
C GLU A 41 11.42 -8.06 12.03
N GLN A 42 11.77 -8.36 10.79
CA GLN A 42 13.07 -8.94 10.47
C GLN A 42 14.21 -7.96 10.76
N VAL A 43 14.04 -6.67 10.46
CA VAL A 43 15.03 -5.64 10.80
C VAL A 43 15.17 -5.52 12.32
N ARG A 44 14.07 -5.58 13.06
CA ARG A 44 14.10 -5.55 14.52
C ARG A 44 14.92 -6.69 15.08
N ARG A 45 14.88 -7.86 14.44
CA ARG A 45 15.66 -9.05 14.80
C ARG A 45 17.05 -9.06 14.17
N GLU A 46 17.42 -8.01 13.44
CA GLU A 46 18.69 -7.89 12.73
C GLU A 46 18.89 -8.93 11.63
N HIS A 47 17.79 -9.47 11.07
CA HIS A 47 17.81 -10.37 9.93
C HIS A 47 17.72 -9.58 8.63
N PHE A 48 18.76 -8.82 8.28
CA PHE A 48 18.76 -7.90 7.16
C PHE A 48 18.58 -8.56 5.78
N PRO A 49 19.17 -9.71 5.47
CA PRO A 49 18.93 -10.37 4.18
C PRO A 49 17.46 -10.74 3.97
N GLU A 50 16.78 -11.22 5.00
CA GLU A 50 15.36 -11.57 4.96
C GLU A 50 14.50 -10.32 4.79
N ALA A 51 14.86 -9.24 5.48
CA ALA A 51 14.17 -7.96 5.35
C ALA A 51 14.33 -7.38 3.94
N GLU A 52 15.51 -7.47 3.36
CA GLU A 52 15.78 -7.02 2.00
C GLU A 52 14.91 -7.77 0.98
N ALA A 53 14.77 -9.08 1.12
CA ALA A 53 13.91 -9.89 0.27
C ALA A 53 12.43 -9.48 0.41
N LEU A 54 11.97 -9.17 1.62
CA LEU A 54 10.60 -8.72 1.87
C LEU A 54 10.33 -7.33 1.28
N VAL A 55 11.30 -6.42 1.34
CA VAL A 55 11.18 -5.11 0.70
C VAL A 55 11.09 -5.25 -0.81
N ALA A 56 11.92 -6.10 -1.42
CA ALA A 56 11.85 -6.40 -2.84
C ALA A 56 10.49 -6.98 -3.24
N GLN A 57 9.95 -7.87 -2.43
CA GLN A 57 8.62 -8.44 -2.63
C GLN A 57 7.53 -7.36 -2.55
N ALA A 58 7.62 -6.46 -1.58
CA ALA A 58 6.68 -5.34 -1.44
C ALA A 58 6.71 -4.44 -2.68
N ARG A 59 7.90 -4.15 -3.22
CA ARG A 59 8.04 -3.35 -4.44
C ARG A 59 7.40 -4.03 -5.64
N GLN A 60 7.60 -5.33 -5.80
CA GLN A 60 6.96 -6.10 -6.88
C GLN A 60 5.44 -6.09 -6.75
N GLN A 61 4.92 -6.29 -5.54
CA GLN A 61 3.50 -6.26 -5.27
C GLN A 61 2.90 -4.88 -5.57
N TRP A 62 3.63 -3.82 -5.21
CA TRP A 62 3.23 -2.44 -5.50
C TRP A 62 3.21 -2.18 -7.01
N ASP A 63 4.22 -2.62 -7.75
CA ASP A 63 4.29 -2.44 -9.21
C ASP A 63 3.15 -3.17 -9.94
N ARG A 64 2.70 -4.31 -9.44
CA ARG A 64 1.56 -5.04 -10.00
C ARG A 64 0.26 -4.25 -9.93
N THR A 65 0.14 -3.30 -9.02
CA THR A 65 -1.05 -2.47 -8.87
C THR A 65 -1.02 -1.22 -9.76
N ARG A 66 0.03 -1.03 -10.57
CA ARG A 66 0.26 0.21 -11.33
C ARG A 66 -0.92 0.60 -12.23
N THR A 67 -1.47 -0.34 -12.99
CA THR A 67 -2.60 -0.08 -13.89
C THR A 67 -3.84 0.33 -13.10
N PHE A 68 -4.11 -0.33 -12.00
CA PHE A 68 -5.24 -0.05 -11.13
C PHE A 68 -5.09 1.33 -10.45
N ARG A 69 -3.88 1.65 -10.01
CA ARG A 69 -3.56 2.94 -9.37
C ARG A 69 -3.74 4.11 -10.32
N ALA A 70 -3.30 3.97 -11.58
CA ALA A 70 -3.38 5.02 -12.58
C ALA A 70 -4.81 5.48 -12.83
N ALA A 71 -5.80 4.60 -12.64
CA ALA A 71 -7.21 4.90 -12.87
C ALA A 71 -7.90 5.56 -11.67
N LEU A 72 -7.41 5.36 -10.43
CA LEU A 72 -8.19 5.64 -9.22
C LEU A 72 -7.54 6.58 -8.21
N ALA A 73 -6.27 6.94 -8.33
CA ALA A 73 -5.54 7.58 -7.24
C ALA A 73 -4.83 8.87 -7.63
N ASP A 74 -4.54 9.69 -6.61
CA ASP A 74 -3.71 10.87 -6.69
C ASP A 74 -2.27 10.45 -7.02
N HIS A 75 -1.76 10.95 -8.15
CA HIS A 75 -0.43 10.63 -8.64
C HIS A 75 0.68 11.00 -7.66
N GLN A 76 0.53 12.09 -6.91
CA GLN A 76 1.56 12.54 -5.98
C GLN A 76 1.74 11.58 -4.81
N CYS A 77 0.64 11.06 -4.25
CA CYS A 77 0.70 10.08 -3.18
C CYS A 77 1.38 8.78 -3.65
N LEU A 78 1.12 8.37 -4.90
CA LEU A 78 1.71 7.18 -5.49
C LEU A 78 3.21 7.33 -5.72
N GLU A 79 3.65 8.50 -6.18
CA GLU A 79 5.07 8.81 -6.36
C GLU A 79 5.79 8.82 -5.01
N ASP A 80 5.17 9.34 -3.95
CA ASP A 80 5.73 9.33 -2.61
C ASP A 80 5.95 7.89 -2.11
N ILE A 81 4.99 7.00 -2.32
CA ILE A 81 5.11 5.61 -1.93
C ILE A 81 6.20 4.91 -2.74
N ASP A 82 6.26 5.15 -4.06
CA ASP A 82 7.32 4.61 -4.91
C ASP A 82 8.71 5.03 -4.42
N SER A 83 8.87 6.32 -4.09
CA SER A 83 10.12 6.87 -3.56
C SER A 83 10.48 6.25 -2.22
N GLN A 84 9.51 6.11 -1.33
CA GLN A 84 9.73 5.53 0.00
C GLN A 84 10.12 4.06 -0.08
N LEU A 85 9.50 3.28 -0.98
CA LEU A 85 9.88 1.88 -1.18
C LEU A 85 11.31 1.76 -1.71
N ALA A 86 11.72 2.64 -2.62
CA ALA A 86 13.10 2.68 -3.11
C ALA A 86 14.08 3.02 -1.98
N MET A 87 13.75 3.98 -1.12
CA MET A 87 14.56 4.35 0.04
C MET A 87 14.65 3.22 1.07
N LEU A 88 13.56 2.50 1.31
CA LEU A 88 13.57 1.33 2.20
C LEU A 88 14.55 0.28 1.73
N ALA A 89 14.65 0.05 0.42
CA ALA A 89 15.62 -0.89 -0.14
C ALA A 89 17.07 -0.44 0.14
N VAL A 90 17.33 0.86 0.11
CA VAL A 90 18.64 1.42 0.44
C VAL A 90 18.94 1.26 1.93
N TRP A 91 18.01 1.66 2.81
CA TRP A 91 18.23 1.58 4.27
C TRP A 91 18.44 0.15 4.75
N VAL A 92 17.70 -0.83 4.21
CA VAL A 92 17.89 -2.23 4.61
C VAL A 92 19.23 -2.78 4.12
N ARG A 93 19.66 -2.35 2.93
CA ARG A 93 20.98 -2.74 2.39
C ARG A 93 22.13 -2.18 3.24
N GLU A 94 21.98 -0.92 3.66
CA GLU A 94 22.97 -0.24 4.50
C GLU A 94 22.84 -0.62 5.98
N GLN A 95 21.90 -1.49 6.34
CA GLN A 95 21.64 -1.96 7.69
C GLN A 95 21.33 -0.83 8.68
N GLU A 96 20.67 0.23 8.21
CA GLU A 96 20.25 1.38 9.01
C GLU A 96 18.89 1.10 9.66
N LYS A 97 18.93 0.43 10.82
CA LYS A 97 17.75 -0.08 11.51
C LYS A 97 16.75 1.01 11.89
N ALA A 98 17.23 2.11 12.49
CA ALA A 98 16.35 3.19 12.94
C ALA A 98 15.69 3.91 11.77
N ASP A 99 16.46 4.24 10.74
CA ASP A 99 15.96 4.92 9.53
C ASP A 99 14.99 4.03 8.76
N PHE A 100 15.31 2.76 8.62
CA PHE A 100 14.41 1.79 7.98
C PHE A 100 13.08 1.70 8.73
N SER A 101 13.11 1.53 10.03
CA SER A 101 11.90 1.35 10.84
C SER A 101 11.01 2.59 10.80
N ALA A 102 11.60 3.79 10.89
CA ALA A 102 10.86 5.05 10.84
C ALA A 102 10.19 5.25 9.48
N LEU A 103 10.92 5.02 8.40
CA LEU A 103 10.38 5.17 7.04
C LEU A 103 9.34 4.11 6.72
N CYS A 104 9.57 2.88 7.17
CA CYS A 104 8.61 1.78 6.98
C CYS A 104 7.29 2.07 7.69
N ALA A 105 7.33 2.57 8.93
CA ALA A 105 6.14 2.97 9.66
C ALA A 105 5.38 4.08 8.93
N ASP A 106 6.07 5.10 8.42
CA ASP A 106 5.46 6.17 7.65
C ASP A 106 4.82 5.65 6.36
N THR A 107 5.49 4.75 5.65
CA THR A 107 4.96 4.14 4.43
C THR A 107 3.69 3.33 4.73
N LEU A 108 3.68 2.57 5.82
CA LEU A 108 2.50 1.80 6.23
C LEU A 108 1.31 2.71 6.54
N LEU A 109 1.54 3.89 7.11
CA LEU A 109 0.48 4.87 7.37
C LEU A 109 -0.09 5.45 6.08
N ARG A 110 0.71 5.57 5.02
CA ARG A 110 0.27 6.09 3.72
C ARG A 110 -0.46 5.05 2.86
N LEU A 111 -0.27 3.78 3.14
CA LEU A 111 -0.99 2.71 2.48
C LEU A 111 -2.40 2.57 3.06
#